data_f80d620608872d7d770783c8e0a97f01
#
_entry.id   f80d620608872d7d770783c8e0a97f01
#
_cell.length_a   1.000
_cell.length_b   1.000
_cell.length_c   1.000
_cell.angle_alpha   90.00
_cell.angle_beta   90.00
_cell.angle_gamma   90.00
#
_symmetry.space_group_name_H-M   'P 1'
#
loop_
_entity.id
_entity.type
_entity.pdbx_description
1 polymer ?
#
loop_
_entity_poly.entity_id
_entity_poly.type
_entity_poly.pdbx_seq_one_letter_code
_entity_poly.pdbx_strand_id
1 'polypeptide(L)'
;MLIPSSRTHVTAILMLLMTLFAIPALAAPQDNPSAAASQNKPFVIEYYYKVKWGHADEFITLFRKNHYPLLKKQVEMGRMLQVSAVAPRYHTTEDGRWDYRVTIVFKNATVANDGFDEMTLIKQLYPDQDTYKKEEQRRFEILDAHWDLPIKDVDLNSQ
;
A
#
# COMPACT_ATOMS: atom_id res chain seq x y z
N MET A 1 -12.16 -84.60 60.41
CA MET A 1 -11.16 -84.62 59.32
C MET A 1 -11.19 -83.29 58.63
N LEU A 2 -10.33 -82.36 59.02
CA LEU A 2 -10.37 -80.98 58.68
C LEU A 2 -9.31 -80.64 57.60
N ILE A 3 -9.72 -80.03 56.51
CA ILE A 3 -8.85 -79.55 55.42
C ILE A 3 -8.60 -78.04 55.59
N PRO A 4 -7.36 -77.58 55.64
CA PRO A 4 -7.13 -76.16 55.76
C PRO A 4 -7.16 -75.42 54.38
N SER A 5 -7.83 -74.30 54.35
CA SER A 5 -7.95 -73.35 53.22
C SER A 5 -6.68 -72.55 53.12
N SER A 6 -6.07 -72.56 51.92
CA SER A 6 -4.95 -71.70 51.54
C SER A 6 -5.49 -70.39 50.96
N ARG A 7 -5.17 -69.24 51.61
CA ARG A 7 -5.43 -67.88 51.10
C ARG A 7 -4.21 -67.38 50.33
N THR A 8 -4.35 -67.23 49.04
CA THR A 8 -3.37 -66.57 48.17
C THR A 8 -3.62 -65.08 48.16
N HIS A 9 -2.66 -64.31 48.64
CA HIS A 9 -2.68 -62.86 48.55
C HIS A 9 -2.18 -62.42 47.13
N VAL A 10 -3.05 -61.87 46.33
CA VAL A 10 -2.69 -61.21 45.06
C VAL A 10 -2.36 -59.77 45.37
N THR A 11 -1.08 -59.43 45.32
CA THR A 11 -0.61 -58.08 45.44
C THR A 11 -0.78 -57.34 44.05
N ALA A 12 -1.76 -56.46 43.96
CA ALA A 12 -1.95 -55.62 42.78
C ALA A 12 -0.92 -54.47 42.79
N ILE A 13 0.05 -54.53 41.89
CA ILE A 13 0.97 -53.45 41.65
C ILE A 13 0.26 -52.47 40.73
N LEU A 14 -0.13 -51.26 41.24
CA LEU A 14 -0.70 -50.16 40.50
C LEU A 14 0.45 -49.38 39.84
N MET A 15 0.71 -49.66 38.57
CA MET A 15 1.61 -48.79 37.74
C MET A 15 0.91 -47.50 37.37
N LEU A 16 1.32 -46.40 38.00
CA LEU A 16 0.89 -45.03 37.65
C LEU A 16 1.64 -44.57 36.41
N LEU A 17 0.99 -44.68 35.25
CA LEU A 17 1.52 -44.10 33.97
C LEU A 17 1.36 -42.60 34.03
N MET A 18 2.43 -41.83 34.32
CA MET A 18 2.50 -40.41 34.12
C MET A 18 2.65 -40.10 32.61
N THR A 19 1.57 -39.80 31.93
CA THR A 19 1.62 -39.22 30.58
C THR A 19 2.04 -37.77 30.69
N LEU A 20 3.29 -37.45 30.30
CA LEU A 20 3.75 -36.10 30.09
C LEU A 20 2.99 -35.52 28.89
N PHE A 21 2.01 -34.66 29.14
CA PHE A 21 1.45 -33.81 28.09
C PHE A 21 2.48 -32.71 27.77
N ALA A 22 3.20 -32.85 26.66
CA ALA A 22 3.98 -31.77 26.08
C ALA A 22 3.01 -30.73 25.54
N ILE A 23 2.86 -29.59 26.24
CA ILE A 23 2.12 -28.43 25.75
C ILE A 23 2.96 -27.84 24.62
N PRO A 24 2.45 -27.75 23.37
CA PRO A 24 3.17 -27.04 22.32
C PRO A 24 3.27 -25.58 22.76
N ALA A 25 4.49 -25.09 22.95
CA ALA A 25 4.75 -23.68 23.16
C ALA A 25 4.26 -22.95 21.90
N LEU A 26 3.18 -22.15 22.00
CA LEU A 26 2.83 -21.19 20.98
C LEU A 26 4.04 -20.26 20.83
N ALA A 27 4.76 -20.37 19.72
CA ALA A 27 5.79 -19.42 19.37
C ALA A 27 5.12 -18.04 19.23
N ALA A 28 5.49 -17.10 20.08
CA ALA A 28 5.09 -15.69 19.91
C ALA A 28 5.52 -15.22 18.53
N PRO A 29 4.72 -14.37 17.84
CA PRO A 29 5.13 -13.80 16.57
C PRO A 29 6.48 -13.10 16.79
N GLN A 30 7.51 -13.58 16.09
CA GLN A 30 8.80 -12.87 16.06
C GLN A 30 8.60 -11.61 15.22
N ASP A 31 8.56 -10.46 15.87
CA ASP A 31 8.66 -9.18 15.20
C ASP A 31 9.99 -9.13 14.43
N ASN A 32 9.91 -9.29 13.12
CA ASN A 32 11.07 -9.19 12.25
C ASN A 32 11.45 -7.70 12.10
N PRO A 33 12.55 -7.23 12.73
CA PRO A 33 12.94 -5.82 12.69
C PRO A 33 13.17 -5.30 11.26
N SER A 34 13.53 -6.18 10.33
CA SER A 34 13.70 -5.87 8.91
C SER A 34 12.36 -5.57 8.22
N ALA A 35 11.29 -6.29 8.57
CA ALA A 35 9.95 -6.02 8.04
C ALA A 35 9.38 -4.70 8.59
N ALA A 36 9.58 -4.41 9.87
CA ALA A 36 9.16 -3.15 10.49
C ALA A 36 9.94 -1.95 9.92
N ALA A 37 11.23 -2.09 9.67
CA ALA A 37 12.05 -1.06 9.02
C ALA A 37 11.62 -0.79 7.57
N SER A 38 11.20 -1.82 6.83
CA SER A 38 10.67 -1.70 5.47
C SER A 38 9.32 -0.96 5.43
N GLN A 39 8.46 -1.16 6.44
CA GLN A 39 7.14 -0.50 6.52
C GLN A 39 7.24 1.01 6.82
N ASN A 40 8.35 1.49 7.35
CA ASN A 40 8.55 2.91 7.69
C ASN A 40 9.31 3.71 6.61
N LYS A 41 9.72 3.07 5.52
CA LYS A 41 10.38 3.79 4.42
C LYS A 41 9.36 4.52 3.55
N PRO A 42 9.71 5.72 3.02
CA PRO A 42 8.90 6.39 2.01
C PRO A 42 8.60 5.45 0.83
N PHE A 43 7.38 5.53 0.33
CA PHE A 43 6.93 4.77 -0.82
C PHE A 43 6.67 5.72 -1.98
N VAL A 44 7.33 5.52 -3.10
CA VAL A 44 7.33 6.45 -4.23
C VAL A 44 6.57 5.84 -5.39
N ILE A 45 5.64 6.63 -5.95
CA ILE A 45 4.93 6.28 -7.18
C ILE A 45 5.14 7.41 -8.19
N GLU A 46 5.49 7.06 -9.42
CA GLU A 46 5.51 7.95 -10.55
C GLU A 46 4.27 7.72 -11.43
N TYR A 47 3.53 8.78 -11.68
CA TYR A 47 2.31 8.81 -12.48
C TYR A 47 2.61 9.49 -13.80
N TYR A 48 2.49 8.75 -14.90
CA TYR A 48 2.79 9.24 -16.23
C TYR A 48 1.51 9.51 -17.01
N TYR A 49 1.46 10.63 -17.69
CA TYR A 49 0.32 11.06 -18.48
C TYR A 49 0.77 11.33 -19.92
N LYS A 50 0.23 10.56 -20.85
CA LYS A 50 0.33 10.79 -22.28
C LYS A 50 -0.97 11.45 -22.74
N VAL A 51 -0.90 12.71 -23.12
CA VAL A 51 -2.07 13.52 -23.48
C VAL A 51 -2.25 13.53 -24.98
N LYS A 52 -3.49 13.53 -25.47
CA LYS A 52 -3.79 13.69 -26.88
C LYS A 52 -3.18 14.98 -27.42
N TRP A 53 -2.66 14.92 -28.64
CA TRP A 53 -2.06 16.08 -29.27
C TRP A 53 -2.97 17.32 -29.24
N GLY A 54 -2.42 18.46 -28.87
CA GLY A 54 -3.14 19.73 -28.74
C GLY A 54 -3.88 19.95 -27.41
N HIS A 55 -3.90 18.97 -26.50
CA HIS A 55 -4.63 19.07 -25.23
C HIS A 55 -3.75 19.17 -23.97
N ALA A 56 -2.43 19.29 -24.12
CA ALA A 56 -1.51 19.30 -22.96
C ALA A 56 -1.81 20.47 -21.99
N ASP A 57 -2.07 21.66 -22.49
CA ASP A 57 -2.40 22.82 -21.65
C ASP A 57 -3.77 22.70 -20.98
N GLU A 58 -4.75 22.10 -21.67
CA GLU A 58 -6.06 21.79 -21.09
C GLU A 58 -5.91 20.78 -19.95
N PHE A 59 -5.15 19.70 -20.17
CA PHE A 59 -4.90 18.68 -19.16
C PHE A 59 -4.28 19.27 -17.90
N ILE A 60 -3.17 20.01 -18.02
CA ILE A 60 -2.48 20.53 -16.85
C ILE A 60 -3.31 21.59 -16.11
N THR A 61 -4.17 22.31 -16.82
CA THR A 61 -5.11 23.27 -16.23
C THR A 61 -6.14 22.54 -15.37
N LEU A 62 -6.77 21.50 -15.91
CA LEU A 62 -7.73 20.66 -15.16
C LEU A 62 -7.06 19.93 -13.99
N PHE A 63 -5.85 19.41 -14.19
CA PHE A 63 -5.08 18.76 -13.13
C PHE A 63 -4.82 19.72 -11.95
N ARG A 64 -4.35 20.93 -12.24
CA ARG A 64 -4.10 21.97 -11.22
C ARG A 64 -5.36 22.43 -10.51
N LYS A 65 -6.48 22.47 -11.22
CA LYS A 65 -7.76 22.90 -10.67
C LYS A 65 -8.39 21.84 -9.78
N ASN A 66 -8.44 20.58 -10.24
CA ASN A 66 -9.30 19.57 -9.64
C ASN A 66 -8.53 18.46 -8.91
N HIS A 67 -7.34 18.10 -9.39
CA HIS A 67 -6.60 16.96 -8.80
C HIS A 67 -5.50 17.40 -7.83
N TYR A 68 -4.71 18.40 -8.20
CA TYR A 68 -3.61 18.85 -7.34
C TYR A 68 -4.05 19.34 -5.94
N PRO A 69 -5.21 20.01 -5.75
CA PRO A 69 -5.65 20.38 -4.41
C PRO A 69 -5.91 19.19 -3.49
N LEU A 70 -6.38 18.05 -4.03
CA LEU A 70 -6.54 16.80 -3.27
C LEU A 70 -5.18 16.28 -2.80
N LEU A 71 -4.19 16.25 -3.68
CA LEU A 71 -2.83 15.83 -3.35
C LEU A 71 -2.21 16.75 -2.29
N LYS A 72 -2.39 18.06 -2.45
CA LYS A 72 -1.92 19.06 -1.48
C LYS A 72 -2.52 18.83 -0.09
N LYS A 73 -3.82 18.52 -0.01
CA LYS A 73 -4.47 18.19 1.26
C LYS A 73 -3.88 16.93 1.90
N GLN A 74 -3.57 15.91 1.11
CA GLN A 74 -2.93 14.70 1.64
C GLN A 74 -1.50 14.96 2.13
N VAL A 75 -0.78 15.92 1.52
CA VAL A 75 0.52 16.41 2.07
C VAL A 75 0.30 17.12 3.40
N GLU A 76 -0.67 18.04 3.50
CA GLU A 76 -1.02 18.75 4.76
C GLU A 76 -1.42 17.77 5.88
N MET A 77 -2.06 16.65 5.53
CA MET A 77 -2.44 15.57 6.45
C MET A 77 -1.27 14.65 6.84
N GLY A 78 -0.08 14.84 6.26
CA GLY A 78 1.10 14.00 6.50
C GLY A 78 1.01 12.58 5.92
N ARG A 79 0.08 12.32 4.99
CA ARG A 79 -0.04 11.06 4.24
C ARG A 79 1.00 10.98 3.13
N MET A 80 1.20 12.11 2.45
CA MET A 80 2.23 12.31 1.45
C MET A 80 3.31 13.23 2.00
N LEU A 81 4.56 12.94 1.70
CA LEU A 81 5.71 13.77 2.08
C LEU A 81 6.01 14.82 1.02
N GLN A 82 5.75 14.47 -0.24
CA GLN A 82 6.02 15.36 -1.38
C GLN A 82 5.14 14.98 -2.56
N VAL A 83 4.77 16.00 -3.33
CA VAL A 83 4.20 15.90 -4.67
C VAL A 83 4.98 16.84 -5.58
N SER A 84 5.46 16.34 -6.70
CA SER A 84 6.16 17.12 -7.73
C SER A 84 5.70 16.73 -9.12
N ALA A 85 5.82 17.63 -10.07
CA ALA A 85 5.48 17.35 -11.45
C ALA A 85 6.58 17.89 -12.37
N VAL A 86 6.85 17.16 -13.44
CA VAL A 86 7.79 17.54 -14.50
C VAL A 86 7.16 17.28 -15.87
N ALA A 87 7.63 18.02 -16.85
CA ALA A 87 7.36 17.80 -18.26
C ALA A 87 8.68 17.63 -19.01
N PRO A 88 8.72 16.85 -20.08
CA PRO A 88 9.91 16.75 -20.93
C PRO A 88 10.27 18.12 -21.52
N ARG A 89 11.56 18.43 -21.57
CA ARG A 89 12.04 19.64 -22.24
C ARG A 89 12.00 19.49 -23.77
N TYR A 90 12.15 18.26 -24.24
CA TYR A 90 12.15 17.92 -25.66
C TYR A 90 11.19 16.74 -25.88
N HIS A 91 10.60 16.66 -27.07
CA HIS A 91 9.78 15.50 -27.45
C HIS A 91 10.64 14.28 -27.77
N THR A 92 10.06 13.11 -27.60
CA THR A 92 10.63 11.81 -27.99
C THR A 92 9.75 11.15 -29.06
N THR A 93 10.04 9.90 -29.40
CA THR A 93 9.18 9.12 -30.30
C THR A 93 7.78 8.95 -29.70
N GLU A 94 6.78 8.75 -30.58
CA GLU A 94 5.38 8.60 -30.13
C GLU A 94 5.21 7.45 -29.15
N ASP A 95 5.92 6.34 -29.35
CA ASP A 95 5.82 5.17 -28.46
C ASP A 95 6.37 5.43 -27.05
N GLY A 96 7.41 6.28 -26.94
CA GLY A 96 8.02 6.63 -25.67
C GLY A 96 7.52 7.96 -25.07
N ARG A 97 6.55 8.64 -25.74
CA ARG A 97 6.09 9.94 -25.34
C ARG A 97 5.25 9.91 -24.05
N TRP A 98 5.54 10.84 -23.18
CA TRP A 98 4.67 11.28 -22.09
C TRP A 98 4.77 12.80 -22.00
N ASP A 99 3.72 13.46 -21.53
CA ASP A 99 3.64 14.92 -21.47
C ASP A 99 3.86 15.45 -20.06
N TYR A 100 3.39 14.70 -19.06
CA TYR A 100 3.59 15.01 -17.64
C TYR A 100 3.93 13.75 -16.86
N ARG A 101 4.84 13.89 -15.88
CA ARG A 101 5.09 12.92 -14.84
C ARG A 101 4.90 13.58 -13.49
N VAL A 102 4.02 13.03 -12.67
CA VAL A 102 3.82 13.43 -11.28
C VAL A 102 4.48 12.39 -10.39
N THR A 103 5.34 12.82 -9.48
CA THR A 103 5.96 11.95 -8.48
C THR A 103 5.32 12.23 -7.14
N ILE A 104 4.76 11.20 -6.51
CA ILE A 104 4.20 11.24 -5.17
C ILE A 104 5.06 10.40 -4.25
N VAL A 105 5.53 11.02 -3.17
CA VAL A 105 6.25 10.34 -2.10
C VAL A 105 5.29 10.17 -0.92
N PHE A 106 4.78 8.96 -0.75
CA PHE A 106 3.94 8.61 0.40
C PHE A 106 4.80 8.39 1.65
N LYS A 107 4.20 8.60 2.82
CA LYS A 107 4.85 8.35 4.10
C LYS A 107 5.43 6.93 4.18
N ASN A 108 4.68 5.94 3.71
CA ASN A 108 5.10 4.54 3.56
C ASN A 108 4.12 3.77 2.66
N ALA A 109 4.42 2.51 2.35
CA ALA A 109 3.58 1.66 1.52
C ALA A 109 2.20 1.38 2.13
N THR A 110 2.08 1.29 3.45
CA THR A 110 0.79 1.10 4.13
C THR A 110 -0.14 2.27 3.85
N VAL A 111 0.35 3.51 4.01
CA VAL A 111 -0.43 4.72 3.74
C VAL A 111 -0.80 4.85 2.27
N ALA A 112 0.07 4.43 1.36
CA ALA A 112 -0.23 4.46 -0.08
C ALA A 112 -1.38 3.51 -0.48
N ASN A 113 -1.63 2.45 0.33
CA ASN A 113 -2.56 1.37 0.01
C ASN A 113 -3.69 1.19 1.05
N ASP A 114 -3.91 2.13 1.95
CA ASP A 114 -4.84 2.00 3.08
C ASP A 114 -6.32 2.27 2.77
N GLY A 115 -6.66 2.49 1.50
CA GLY A 115 -8.04 2.76 1.10
C GLY A 115 -8.58 4.10 1.61
N PHE A 116 -7.76 5.14 1.63
CA PHE A 116 -8.13 6.48 2.06
C PHE A 116 -9.43 6.97 1.40
N ASP A 117 -10.35 7.51 2.19
CA ASP A 117 -11.63 8.06 1.70
C ASP A 117 -11.43 9.43 1.04
N GLU A 118 -11.03 9.40 -0.24
CA GLU A 118 -10.91 10.62 -1.05
C GLU A 118 -12.25 11.28 -1.32
N MET A 119 -13.36 10.53 -1.34
CA MET A 119 -14.67 11.08 -1.69
C MET A 119 -15.16 12.12 -0.67
N THR A 120 -14.91 11.89 0.60
CA THR A 120 -15.23 12.88 1.63
C THR A 120 -14.43 14.16 1.42
N LEU A 121 -13.14 14.05 1.10
CA LEU A 121 -12.27 15.18 0.82
C LEU A 121 -12.69 15.93 -0.46
N ILE A 122 -13.04 15.19 -1.52
CA ILE A 122 -13.55 15.75 -2.78
C ILE A 122 -14.80 16.60 -2.54
N LYS A 123 -15.77 16.08 -1.78
CA LYS A 123 -17.01 16.82 -1.47
C LYS A 123 -16.76 18.10 -0.67
N GLN A 124 -15.74 18.10 0.19
CA GLN A 124 -15.34 19.28 0.95
C GLN A 124 -14.68 20.35 0.07
N LEU A 125 -13.81 19.95 -0.83
CA LEU A 125 -13.05 20.85 -1.70
C LEU A 125 -13.89 21.38 -2.87
N TYR A 126 -14.83 20.59 -3.37
CA TYR A 126 -15.62 20.88 -4.56
C TYR A 126 -17.12 20.73 -4.26
N PRO A 127 -17.78 21.77 -3.69
CA PRO A 127 -19.22 21.71 -3.41
C PRO A 127 -20.08 21.48 -4.66
N ASP A 128 -19.68 22.04 -5.80
CA ASP A 128 -20.30 21.78 -7.10
C ASP A 128 -19.76 20.48 -7.69
N GLN A 129 -20.39 19.36 -7.26
CA GLN A 129 -19.98 18.02 -7.67
C GLN A 129 -20.24 17.74 -9.15
N ASP A 130 -21.20 18.41 -9.78
CA ASP A 130 -21.54 18.18 -11.19
C ASP A 130 -20.46 18.79 -12.09
N THR A 131 -20.03 20.00 -11.79
CA THR A 131 -18.90 20.63 -12.50
C THR A 131 -17.61 19.83 -12.27
N TYR A 132 -17.31 19.44 -11.03
CA TYR A 132 -16.14 18.65 -10.71
C TYR A 132 -16.08 17.36 -11.52
N LYS A 133 -17.18 16.58 -11.54
CA LYS A 133 -17.25 15.31 -12.29
C LYS A 133 -17.07 15.48 -13.79
N LYS A 134 -17.69 16.51 -14.38
CA LYS A 134 -17.53 16.81 -15.81
C LYS A 134 -16.09 17.15 -16.17
N GLU A 135 -15.43 17.96 -15.36
CA GLU A 135 -14.06 18.36 -15.58
C GLU A 135 -13.07 17.21 -15.36
N GLU A 136 -13.26 16.37 -14.36
CA GLU A 136 -12.45 15.16 -14.15
C GLU A 136 -12.67 14.14 -15.28
N GLN A 137 -13.91 13.93 -15.72
CA GLN A 137 -14.18 13.12 -16.90
C GLN A 137 -13.45 13.68 -18.13
N ARG A 138 -13.53 15.00 -18.38
CA ARG A 138 -12.83 15.64 -19.49
C ARG A 138 -11.32 15.45 -19.39
N ARG A 139 -10.74 15.57 -18.20
CA ARG A 139 -9.31 15.36 -17.96
C ARG A 139 -8.86 13.96 -18.38
N PHE A 140 -9.68 12.92 -18.14
CA PHE A 140 -9.39 11.56 -18.59
C PHE A 140 -9.66 11.34 -20.07
N GLU A 141 -10.69 11.94 -20.66
CA GLU A 141 -11.02 11.83 -22.09
C GLU A 141 -9.89 12.33 -23.00
N ILE A 142 -9.13 13.31 -22.55
CA ILE A 142 -8.01 13.87 -23.32
C ILE A 142 -6.68 13.13 -23.11
N LEU A 143 -6.67 12.01 -22.39
CA LEU A 143 -5.52 11.14 -22.29
C LEU A 143 -5.50 10.10 -23.43
N ASP A 144 -4.32 9.85 -23.99
CA ASP A 144 -4.04 8.67 -24.80
C ASP A 144 -3.64 7.48 -23.94
N ALA A 145 -2.85 7.74 -22.88
CA ALA A 145 -2.44 6.72 -21.92
C ALA A 145 -2.12 7.34 -20.57
N HIS A 146 -2.25 6.52 -19.53
CA HIS A 146 -1.88 6.82 -18.17
C HIS A 146 -1.40 5.55 -17.48
N TRP A 147 -0.29 5.64 -16.74
CA TRP A 147 0.24 4.48 -15.99
C TRP A 147 0.97 4.95 -14.73
N ASP A 148 0.95 4.09 -13.73
CA ASP A 148 1.48 4.32 -12.41
C ASP A 148 2.60 3.32 -12.14
N LEU A 149 3.78 3.81 -11.78
CA LEU A 149 4.95 3.00 -11.52
C LEU A 149 5.42 3.19 -10.08
N PRO A 150 5.18 2.24 -9.18
CA PRO A 150 5.91 2.19 -7.92
C PRO A 150 7.40 1.99 -8.22
N ILE A 151 8.23 2.86 -7.66
CA ILE A 151 9.69 2.82 -7.85
C ILE A 151 10.40 2.55 -6.53
N LYS A 152 11.57 1.98 -6.59
CA LYS A 152 12.46 1.77 -5.45
C LYS A 152 13.88 2.18 -5.80
N ASP A 153 14.61 2.63 -4.80
CA ASP A 153 16.04 2.85 -4.93
C ASP A 153 16.77 1.52 -5.16
N VAL A 154 17.79 1.57 -6.00
CA VAL A 154 18.74 0.49 -6.21
C VAL A 154 20.09 0.95 -5.68
N ASP A 155 20.62 0.25 -4.68
CA ASP A 155 21.98 0.50 -4.20
C ASP A 155 22.99 -0.05 -5.22
N LEU A 156 23.67 0.87 -5.93
CA LEU A 156 24.68 0.51 -6.92
C LEU A 156 26.01 0.06 -6.31
N ASN A 157 26.19 0.20 -4.97
CA ASN A 157 27.40 -0.20 -4.26
C ASN A 157 27.25 -1.56 -3.56
N SER A 158 26.03 -2.11 -3.48
CA SER A 158 25.81 -3.46 -2.93
C SER A 158 26.22 -4.51 -3.96
N GLN A 159 27.08 -5.47 -3.55
CA GLN A 159 27.47 -6.67 -4.31
C GLN A 159 26.57 -7.84 -3.92
#